data_daf2779d80b8db12ef5c116995be7de7
#
_entry.id   daf2779d80b8db12ef5c116995be7de7
#
_cell.length_a   1.000
_cell.length_b   1.000
_cell.length_c   1.000
_cell.angle_alpha   90.00
_cell.angle_beta   90.00
_cell.angle_gamma   90.00
#
_symmetry.space_group_name_H-M   'P 1'
#
loop_
_entity.id
_entity.type
_entity.pdbx_description
1 polymer ?
#
loop_
_entity_poly.entity_id
_entity_poly.type
_entity_poly.pdbx_seq_one_letter_code
_entity_poly.pdbx_strand_id
1 'polypeptide(L)'
;NKLLIISIGYSSCHWCHVMEEETFSDEDAAKIMNSNFINIKVDREERPDIDELYMKSLVLMTGSGGWPMNIIALPDGSPIWGGTYLPKENWINVLTQINELFTSRYDDVLDYSRKLKEGLNPKTIIKNEFKESELLTQIKDASKVAYESLDKENGGLRSSQKFHLPSMIAFFLKSSYHFKEKKYLDFVDLTLKNIAYGGINDHIEGGFHRYTVDSIWHIPHFEKM
;
A
#
# COMPACT_ATOMS: atom_id res chain seq x y z
N ASN A 1 -26.45 -11.11 -13.77
CA ASN A 1 -25.59 -10.18 -13.03
C ASN A 1 -24.53 -10.99 -12.30
N LYS A 2 -23.24 -10.81 -12.68
CA LYS A 2 -22.09 -11.42 -12.01
C LYS A 2 -21.25 -10.33 -11.36
N LEU A 3 -20.63 -10.63 -10.22
CA LEU A 3 -19.61 -9.78 -9.62
C LEU A 3 -18.36 -9.72 -10.51
N LEU A 4 -17.59 -8.64 -10.36
CA LEU A 4 -16.30 -8.48 -11.03
C LEU A 4 -15.18 -8.88 -10.07
N ILE A 5 -14.18 -9.61 -10.57
CA ILE A 5 -12.86 -9.73 -9.94
C ILE A 5 -11.91 -8.86 -10.74
N ILE A 6 -11.32 -7.87 -10.11
CA ILE A 6 -10.37 -6.94 -10.73
C ILE A 6 -9.02 -7.16 -10.05
N SER A 7 -8.10 -7.80 -10.75
CA SER A 7 -6.75 -8.08 -10.26
C SER A 7 -5.78 -7.10 -10.91
N ILE A 8 -5.16 -6.25 -10.08
CA ILE A 8 -4.28 -5.17 -10.50
C ILE A 8 -2.85 -5.49 -10.07
N GLY A 9 -1.92 -5.35 -10.99
CA GLY A 9 -0.51 -5.62 -10.78
C GLY A 9 0.35 -4.86 -11.78
N TYR A 10 1.59 -5.29 -11.95
CA TYR A 10 2.54 -4.76 -12.94
C TYR A 10 3.57 -5.83 -13.31
N SER A 11 4.29 -5.62 -14.41
CA SER A 11 5.15 -6.65 -15.03
C SER A 11 6.28 -7.15 -14.11
N SER A 12 6.88 -6.29 -13.27
CA SER A 12 7.95 -6.67 -12.34
C SER A 12 7.44 -6.99 -10.92
N CYS A 13 6.14 -7.21 -10.74
CA CYS A 13 5.55 -7.49 -9.44
C CYS A 13 5.73 -8.97 -9.05
N HIS A 14 6.68 -9.26 -8.18
CA HIS A 14 6.96 -10.62 -7.73
C HIS A 14 5.74 -11.34 -7.15
N TRP A 15 5.08 -10.75 -6.17
CA TRP A 15 3.90 -11.37 -5.53
C TRP A 15 2.70 -11.50 -6.48
N CYS A 16 2.67 -10.72 -7.59
CA CYS A 16 1.69 -10.92 -8.64
C CYS A 16 1.96 -12.21 -9.40
N HIS A 17 3.23 -12.50 -9.73
CA HIS A 17 3.63 -13.75 -10.35
C HIS A 17 3.39 -14.95 -9.44
N VAL A 18 3.76 -14.85 -8.17
CA VAL A 18 3.48 -15.91 -7.18
C VAL A 18 1.99 -16.22 -7.12
N MET A 19 1.12 -15.20 -7.05
CA MET A 19 -0.34 -15.41 -7.03
C MET A 19 -0.87 -15.98 -8.34
N GLU A 20 -0.26 -15.64 -9.46
CA GLU A 20 -0.60 -16.21 -10.77
C GLU A 20 -0.30 -17.71 -10.83
N GLU A 21 0.89 -18.12 -10.38
CA GLU A 21 1.33 -19.50 -10.37
C GLU A 21 0.59 -20.35 -9.35
N GLU A 22 0.46 -19.88 -8.10
CA GLU A 22 -0.07 -20.68 -7.01
C GLU A 22 -1.59 -20.66 -6.90
N THR A 23 -2.24 -19.56 -7.34
CA THR A 23 -3.67 -19.34 -7.12
C THR A 23 -4.46 -19.28 -8.42
N PHE A 24 -4.08 -18.42 -9.37
CA PHE A 24 -4.90 -18.20 -10.57
C PHE A 24 -4.74 -19.30 -11.63
N SER A 25 -3.60 -20.00 -11.65
CA SER A 25 -3.37 -21.13 -12.53
C SER A 25 -3.95 -22.45 -12.01
N ASP A 26 -4.53 -22.45 -10.81
CA ASP A 26 -5.18 -23.62 -10.24
C ASP A 26 -6.57 -23.84 -10.84
N GLU A 27 -6.89 -25.08 -11.22
CA GLU A 27 -8.15 -25.44 -11.88
C GLU A 27 -9.39 -25.22 -11.01
N ASP A 28 -9.31 -25.47 -9.71
CA ASP A 28 -10.45 -25.31 -8.79
C ASP A 28 -10.74 -23.81 -8.58
N ALA A 29 -9.70 -22.99 -8.38
CA ALA A 29 -9.84 -21.54 -8.28
C ALA A 29 -10.39 -20.97 -9.60
N ALA A 30 -9.83 -21.36 -10.74
CA ALA A 30 -10.27 -20.91 -12.06
C ALA A 30 -11.74 -21.30 -12.34
N LYS A 31 -12.17 -22.49 -11.92
CA LYS A 31 -13.56 -22.95 -12.09
C LYS A 31 -14.53 -22.06 -11.32
N ILE A 32 -14.21 -21.71 -10.06
CA ILE A 32 -15.06 -20.83 -9.24
C ILE A 32 -15.09 -19.42 -9.83
N MET A 33 -13.91 -18.89 -10.20
CA MET A 33 -13.77 -17.56 -10.78
C MET A 33 -14.59 -17.43 -12.08
N ASN A 34 -14.43 -18.35 -13.01
CA ASN A 34 -15.10 -18.30 -14.32
C ASN A 34 -16.61 -18.58 -14.24
N SER A 35 -17.04 -19.41 -13.29
CA SER A 35 -18.47 -19.74 -13.14
C SER A 35 -19.25 -18.58 -12.56
N ASN A 36 -18.72 -17.88 -11.56
CA ASN A 36 -19.47 -16.95 -10.73
C ASN A 36 -19.11 -15.47 -10.96
N PHE A 37 -17.95 -15.19 -11.57
CA PHE A 37 -17.44 -13.82 -11.69
C PHE A 37 -17.09 -13.46 -13.15
N ILE A 38 -16.86 -12.18 -13.39
CA ILE A 38 -16.19 -11.64 -14.56
C ILE A 38 -14.78 -11.24 -14.13
N ASN A 39 -13.77 -11.87 -14.68
CA ASN A 39 -12.38 -11.67 -14.28
C ASN A 39 -11.69 -10.65 -15.19
N ILE A 40 -11.06 -9.63 -14.59
CA ILE A 40 -10.40 -8.53 -15.26
C ILE A 40 -8.98 -8.41 -14.71
N LYS A 41 -7.98 -8.50 -15.59
CA LYS A 41 -6.59 -8.16 -15.27
C LYS A 41 -6.32 -6.71 -15.67
N VAL A 42 -5.65 -5.96 -14.81
CA VAL A 42 -5.29 -4.56 -15.06
C VAL A 42 -3.80 -4.37 -14.78
N ASP A 43 -3.10 -3.80 -15.73
CA ASP A 43 -1.76 -3.29 -15.50
C ASP A 43 -1.84 -1.86 -14.95
N ARG A 44 -1.28 -1.64 -13.75
CA ARG A 44 -1.29 -0.33 -13.10
C ARG A 44 -0.45 0.72 -13.85
N GLU A 45 0.52 0.29 -14.62
CA GLU A 45 1.38 1.20 -15.38
C GLU A 45 0.66 1.72 -16.62
N GLU A 46 -0.21 0.90 -17.23
CA GLU A 46 -1.10 1.31 -18.32
C GLU A 46 -2.35 2.04 -17.83
N ARG A 47 -2.89 1.64 -16.67
CA ARG A 47 -4.13 2.20 -16.09
C ARG A 47 -3.94 2.67 -14.65
N PRO A 48 -3.08 3.69 -14.43
CA PRO A 48 -2.86 4.27 -13.10
C PRO A 48 -4.12 4.91 -12.49
N ASP A 49 -5.05 5.34 -13.32
CA ASP A 49 -6.35 5.86 -12.91
C ASP A 49 -7.21 4.80 -12.18
N ILE A 50 -7.22 3.57 -12.69
CA ILE A 50 -7.92 2.43 -12.07
C ILE A 50 -7.19 1.99 -10.81
N ASP A 51 -5.87 1.91 -10.86
CA ASP A 51 -5.03 1.56 -9.71
C ASP A 51 -5.27 2.52 -8.53
N GLU A 52 -5.21 3.83 -8.77
CA GLU A 52 -5.42 4.83 -7.72
C GLU A 52 -6.81 4.74 -7.08
N LEU A 53 -7.85 4.55 -7.90
CA LEU A 53 -9.23 4.43 -7.43
C LEU A 53 -9.39 3.24 -6.47
N TYR A 54 -8.92 2.06 -6.90
CA TYR A 54 -9.08 0.85 -6.10
C TYR A 54 -8.07 0.75 -4.94
N MET A 55 -6.89 1.37 -5.06
CA MET A 55 -5.95 1.48 -3.96
C MET A 55 -6.53 2.27 -2.78
N LYS A 56 -7.21 3.37 -3.04
CA LYS A 56 -7.95 4.12 -2.01
C LYS A 56 -9.01 3.25 -1.32
N SER A 57 -9.71 2.45 -2.12
CA SER A 57 -10.72 1.52 -1.61
C SER A 57 -10.10 0.43 -0.73
N LEU A 58 -8.99 -0.17 -1.19
CA LEU A 58 -8.26 -1.20 -0.44
C LEU A 58 -7.76 -0.66 0.90
N VAL A 59 -7.10 0.51 0.89
CA VAL A 59 -6.59 1.14 2.12
C VAL A 59 -7.72 1.47 3.09
N LEU A 60 -8.88 1.94 2.60
CA LEU A 60 -10.03 2.22 3.45
C LEU A 60 -10.60 0.94 4.10
N MET A 61 -10.59 -0.20 3.38
CA MET A 61 -11.10 -1.49 3.87
C MET A 61 -10.14 -2.20 4.82
N THR A 62 -8.83 -2.12 4.57
CA THR A 62 -7.82 -2.97 5.22
C THR A 62 -6.80 -2.22 6.07
N GLY A 63 -6.74 -0.89 5.93
CA GLY A 63 -5.73 -0.04 6.58
C GLY A 63 -4.37 -0.02 5.86
N SER A 64 -4.16 -0.85 4.84
CA SER A 64 -2.91 -0.94 4.08
C SER A 64 -3.17 -1.21 2.60
N GLY A 65 -2.19 -0.89 1.76
CA GLY A 65 -2.23 -1.15 0.32
C GLY A 65 -1.05 -1.99 -0.15
N GLY A 66 -1.09 -2.46 -1.39
CA GLY A 66 -0.01 -3.25 -2.00
C GLY A 66 -0.48 -4.00 -3.25
N TRP A 67 0.47 -4.66 -3.91
CA TRP A 67 0.22 -5.50 -5.08
C TRP A 67 0.74 -6.93 -4.85
N PRO A 68 0.04 -7.96 -5.44
CA PRO A 68 -1.16 -7.82 -6.26
C PRO A 68 -2.30 -7.19 -5.49
N MET A 69 -3.09 -6.34 -6.13
CA MET A 69 -4.32 -5.79 -5.56
C MET A 69 -5.51 -6.49 -6.21
N ASN A 70 -6.29 -7.18 -5.39
CA ASN A 70 -7.46 -7.90 -5.84
C ASN A 70 -8.71 -7.26 -5.25
N ILE A 71 -9.60 -6.83 -6.11
CA ILE A 71 -10.87 -6.19 -5.75
C ILE A 71 -12.02 -7.04 -6.26
N ILE A 72 -13.00 -7.29 -5.41
CA ILE A 72 -14.30 -7.80 -5.84
C ILE A 72 -15.26 -6.62 -5.85
N ALA A 73 -15.93 -6.43 -6.97
CA ALA A 73 -16.81 -5.30 -7.21
C ALA A 73 -18.17 -5.73 -7.75
N LEU A 74 -19.16 -4.87 -7.54
CA LEU A 74 -20.46 -4.94 -8.20
C LEU A 74 -20.32 -4.76 -9.72
N PRO A 75 -21.34 -5.10 -10.53
CA PRO A 75 -21.28 -4.92 -11.98
C PRO A 75 -21.04 -3.49 -12.46
N ASP A 76 -21.29 -2.49 -11.62
CA ASP A 76 -21.03 -1.07 -11.89
C ASP A 76 -19.58 -0.64 -11.51
N GLY A 77 -18.75 -1.58 -11.05
CA GLY A 77 -17.39 -1.32 -10.58
C GLY A 77 -17.29 -0.85 -9.12
N SER A 78 -18.39 -0.74 -8.39
CA SER A 78 -18.36 -0.33 -6.98
C SER A 78 -17.77 -1.44 -6.12
N PRO A 79 -16.66 -1.19 -5.38
CA PRO A 79 -15.96 -2.24 -4.62
C PRO A 79 -16.78 -2.71 -3.43
N ILE A 80 -16.66 -4.01 -3.14
CA ILE A 80 -17.31 -4.66 -1.99
C ILE A 80 -16.32 -5.45 -1.13
N TRP A 81 -15.16 -5.78 -1.68
CA TRP A 81 -14.08 -6.46 -0.97
C TRP A 81 -12.74 -6.10 -1.62
N GLY A 82 -11.66 -6.10 -0.83
CA GLY A 82 -10.30 -5.89 -1.33
C GLY A 82 -9.28 -6.63 -0.48
N GLY A 83 -8.23 -7.10 -1.15
CA GLY A 83 -7.09 -7.77 -0.52
C GLY A 83 -5.87 -7.77 -1.44
N THR A 84 -4.72 -8.13 -0.87
CA THR A 84 -3.47 -8.32 -1.61
C THR A 84 -3.28 -9.81 -1.95
N TYR A 85 -2.05 -10.30 -1.91
CA TYR A 85 -1.78 -11.72 -2.11
C TYR A 85 -2.57 -12.61 -1.12
N LEU A 86 -3.19 -13.66 -1.66
CA LEU A 86 -3.83 -14.73 -0.89
C LEU A 86 -3.43 -16.09 -1.46
N PRO A 87 -3.07 -17.06 -0.60
CA PRO A 87 -2.95 -18.46 -0.99
C PRO A 87 -4.28 -19.00 -1.55
N LYS A 88 -4.19 -20.01 -2.42
CA LYS A 88 -5.32 -20.65 -3.11
C LYS A 88 -6.54 -20.91 -2.21
N GLU A 89 -6.33 -21.59 -1.10
CA GLU A 89 -7.41 -21.99 -0.18
C GLU A 89 -8.19 -20.78 0.37
N ASN A 90 -7.43 -19.74 0.76
CA ASN A 90 -8.02 -18.50 1.28
C ASN A 90 -8.77 -17.75 0.19
N TRP A 91 -8.21 -17.72 -1.04
CA TRP A 91 -8.86 -17.10 -2.19
C TRP A 91 -10.19 -17.77 -2.53
N ILE A 92 -10.22 -19.10 -2.64
CA ILE A 92 -11.44 -19.90 -2.88
C ILE A 92 -12.48 -19.61 -1.80
N ASN A 93 -12.07 -19.59 -0.52
CA ASN A 93 -12.98 -19.32 0.59
C ASN A 93 -13.59 -17.91 0.51
N VAL A 94 -12.79 -16.89 0.22
CA VAL A 94 -13.27 -15.52 0.01
C VAL A 94 -14.29 -15.46 -1.14
N LEU A 95 -13.97 -16.06 -2.29
CA LEU A 95 -14.87 -16.05 -3.44
C LEU A 95 -16.21 -16.72 -3.14
N THR A 96 -16.17 -17.85 -2.44
CA THR A 96 -17.37 -18.60 -2.06
C THR A 96 -18.26 -17.78 -1.13
N GLN A 97 -17.69 -17.23 -0.06
CA GLN A 97 -18.42 -16.41 0.91
C GLN A 97 -19.03 -15.16 0.27
N ILE A 98 -18.28 -14.46 -0.59
CA ILE A 98 -18.77 -13.24 -1.24
C ILE A 98 -19.88 -13.56 -2.23
N ASN A 99 -19.77 -14.66 -2.99
CA ASN A 99 -20.81 -15.09 -3.91
C ASN A 99 -22.09 -15.50 -3.16
N GLU A 100 -21.98 -16.18 -2.03
CA GLU A 100 -23.10 -16.50 -1.15
C GLU A 100 -23.76 -15.23 -0.59
N LEU A 101 -22.98 -14.26 -0.09
CA LEU A 101 -23.51 -12.99 0.39
C LEU A 101 -24.23 -12.22 -0.72
N PHE A 102 -23.65 -12.16 -1.90
CA PHE A 102 -24.26 -11.49 -3.04
C PHE A 102 -25.58 -12.09 -3.49
N THR A 103 -25.72 -13.42 -3.37
CA THR A 103 -26.94 -14.12 -3.75
C THR A 103 -28.03 -14.12 -2.66
N SER A 104 -27.62 -14.21 -1.38
CA SER A 104 -28.54 -14.35 -0.26
C SER A 104 -28.87 -13.04 0.48
N ARG A 105 -27.96 -12.05 0.42
CA ARG A 105 -28.03 -10.77 1.17
C ARG A 105 -27.67 -9.58 0.28
N TYR A 106 -28.26 -9.51 -0.90
CA TYR A 106 -27.95 -8.51 -1.92
C TYR A 106 -28.05 -7.07 -1.43
N ASP A 107 -29.09 -6.74 -0.66
CA ASP A 107 -29.31 -5.39 -0.14
C ASP A 107 -28.21 -4.95 0.85
N ASP A 108 -27.72 -5.89 1.67
CA ASP A 108 -26.60 -5.61 2.60
C ASP A 108 -25.31 -5.32 1.84
N VAL A 109 -25.07 -6.05 0.76
CA VAL A 109 -23.88 -5.83 -0.11
C VAL A 109 -23.95 -4.45 -0.78
N LEU A 110 -25.13 -4.04 -1.26
CA LEU A 110 -25.35 -2.72 -1.82
C LEU A 110 -25.14 -1.62 -0.78
N ASP A 111 -25.68 -1.78 0.42
CA ASP A 111 -25.53 -0.78 1.49
C ASP A 111 -24.07 -0.64 1.93
N TYR A 112 -23.34 -1.74 2.04
CA TYR A 112 -21.91 -1.73 2.33
C TYR A 112 -21.11 -0.98 1.23
N SER A 113 -21.35 -1.30 -0.04
CA SER A 113 -20.69 -0.65 -1.16
C SER A 113 -20.97 0.85 -1.22
N ARG A 114 -22.21 1.26 -0.92
CA ARG A 114 -22.57 2.68 -0.84
C ARG A 114 -21.81 3.41 0.26
N LYS A 115 -21.75 2.84 1.47
CA LYS A 115 -20.99 3.42 2.60
C LYS A 115 -19.51 3.54 2.29
N LEU A 116 -18.93 2.54 1.63
CA LEU A 116 -17.55 2.59 1.19
C LEU A 116 -17.31 3.73 0.19
N LYS A 117 -18.19 3.88 -0.79
CA LYS A 117 -18.14 4.96 -1.79
C LYS A 117 -18.28 6.36 -1.17
N GLU A 118 -19.11 6.50 -0.14
CA GLU A 118 -19.23 7.74 0.63
C GLU A 118 -17.92 8.06 1.38
N GLY A 119 -17.26 7.06 1.95
CA GLY A 119 -15.96 7.21 2.61
C GLY A 119 -14.82 7.57 1.65
N LEU A 120 -14.90 7.14 0.39
CA LEU A 120 -13.91 7.47 -0.65
C LEU A 120 -14.01 8.92 -1.15
N ASN A 121 -15.17 9.55 -1.00
CA ASN A 121 -15.42 10.94 -1.37
C ASN A 121 -15.69 11.80 -0.14
N PRO A 122 -14.70 12.01 0.73
CA PRO A 122 -14.90 12.91 1.86
C PRO A 122 -15.22 14.30 1.32
N LYS A 123 -16.41 14.82 1.64
CA LYS A 123 -16.84 16.18 1.32
C LYS A 123 -16.09 17.23 2.16
N THR A 124 -14.83 16.99 2.41
CA THR A 124 -14.02 17.89 3.22
C THR A 124 -13.38 18.92 2.31
N ILE A 125 -14.16 19.95 1.96
CA ILE A 125 -13.55 21.21 1.52
C ILE A 125 -12.93 21.81 2.79
N ILE A 126 -11.64 21.55 3.01
CA ILE A 126 -10.88 22.26 4.04
C ILE A 126 -10.72 23.69 3.51
N LYS A 127 -11.62 24.58 3.89
CA LYS A 127 -11.38 26.03 3.76
C LYS A 127 -10.33 26.40 4.82
N ASN A 128 -9.07 26.19 4.50
CA ASN A 128 -7.99 26.71 5.30
C ASN A 128 -7.65 28.11 4.85
N GLU A 129 -8.04 29.08 5.64
CA GLU A 129 -7.39 30.39 5.65
C GLU A 129 -6.04 30.22 6.36
N PHE A 130 -5.02 29.77 5.63
CA PHE A 130 -3.67 29.64 6.17
C PHE A 130 -3.09 31.04 6.43
N LYS A 131 -2.86 31.36 7.68
CA LYS A 131 -1.96 32.46 8.03
C LYS A 131 -0.55 31.93 7.95
N GLU A 132 0.29 32.60 7.16
CA GLU A 132 1.72 32.21 6.96
C GLU A 132 2.46 32.03 8.30
N SER A 133 2.12 32.88 9.31
CA SER A 133 2.66 32.81 10.66
C SER A 133 2.31 31.50 11.43
N GLU A 134 1.24 30.81 11.05
CA GLU A 134 0.81 29.55 11.70
C GLU A 134 1.43 28.33 11.01
N LEU A 135 1.82 28.45 9.73
CA LEU A 135 2.34 27.35 8.93
C LEU A 135 3.62 26.76 9.55
N LEU A 136 4.57 27.59 9.96
CA LEU A 136 5.82 27.11 10.59
C LEU A 136 5.56 26.36 11.89
N THR A 137 4.60 26.83 12.69
CA THR A 137 4.20 26.15 13.93
C THR A 137 3.58 24.80 13.62
N GLN A 138 2.67 24.72 12.64
CA GLN A 138 2.06 23.46 12.20
C GLN A 138 3.10 22.47 11.67
N ILE A 139 4.07 22.93 10.86
CA ILE A 139 5.17 22.07 10.37
C ILE A 139 6.02 21.57 11.54
N LYS A 140 6.31 22.43 12.52
CA LYS A 140 7.07 22.04 13.72
C LYS A 140 6.33 20.96 14.53
N ASP A 141 5.03 21.11 14.71
CA ASP A 141 4.23 20.14 15.47
C ASP A 141 4.04 18.84 14.68
N ALA A 142 3.81 18.92 13.36
CA ALA A 142 3.79 17.74 12.49
C ALA A 142 5.13 16.99 12.52
N SER A 143 6.26 17.71 12.54
CA SER A 143 7.58 17.07 12.64
C SER A 143 7.79 16.34 13.96
N LYS A 144 7.26 16.85 15.08
CA LYS A 144 7.31 16.16 16.38
C LYS A 144 6.48 14.87 16.35
N VAL A 145 5.25 14.95 15.85
CA VAL A 145 4.36 13.77 15.73
C VAL A 145 4.99 12.72 14.82
N ALA A 146 5.46 13.11 13.65
CA ALA A 146 6.12 12.21 12.72
C ALA A 146 7.38 11.55 13.31
N TYR A 147 8.15 12.27 14.14
CA TYR A 147 9.34 11.74 14.79
C TYR A 147 9.05 10.56 15.72
N GLU A 148 7.85 10.47 16.31
CA GLU A 148 7.48 9.34 17.17
C GLU A 148 7.26 8.02 16.41
N SER A 149 6.99 8.07 15.11
CA SER A 149 6.88 6.89 14.24
C SER A 149 8.23 6.36 13.74
N LEU A 150 9.33 7.08 14.01
CA LEU A 150 10.66 6.72 13.55
C LEU A 150 11.32 5.65 14.42
N ASP A 151 12.14 4.83 13.78
CA ASP A 151 13.03 3.89 14.45
C ASP A 151 14.31 4.62 14.91
N LYS A 152 14.42 4.80 16.21
CA LYS A 152 15.52 5.54 16.85
C LYS A 152 16.77 4.68 17.09
N GLU A 153 16.68 3.37 16.83
CA GLU A 153 17.79 2.40 16.98
C GLU A 153 18.42 2.06 15.64
N ASN A 154 17.58 1.79 14.61
CA ASN A 154 18.05 1.36 13.29
C ASN A 154 17.81 2.41 12.18
N GLY A 155 17.16 3.52 12.49
CA GLY A 155 16.79 4.53 11.49
C GLY A 155 15.61 4.12 10.60
N GLY A 156 15.12 5.05 9.78
CA GLY A 156 13.92 4.86 8.97
C GLY A 156 12.63 4.81 9.78
N LEU A 157 11.55 4.31 9.18
CA LEU A 157 10.31 4.07 9.90
C LEU A 157 10.42 2.85 10.82
N ARG A 158 9.66 2.83 11.90
CA ARG A 158 9.50 1.66 12.77
C ARG A 158 8.63 0.62 12.06
N SER A 159 9.28 -0.26 11.31
CA SER A 159 8.64 -1.30 10.51
C SER A 159 9.53 -2.53 10.44
N SER A 160 8.93 -3.70 10.19
CA SER A 160 9.65 -4.95 9.88
C SER A 160 10.35 -4.90 8.52
N GLN A 161 9.93 -4.01 7.63
CA GLN A 161 10.55 -3.75 6.34
C GLN A 161 11.08 -2.32 6.32
N LYS A 162 12.23 -2.08 5.68
CA LYS A 162 12.83 -0.75 5.59
C LYS A 162 12.85 -0.25 4.15
N PHE A 163 12.30 0.94 3.96
CA PHE A 163 12.35 1.71 2.71
C PHE A 163 13.19 2.98 2.93
N HIS A 164 13.96 3.41 1.93
CA HIS A 164 14.85 4.59 2.06
C HIS A 164 14.11 5.90 2.36
N LEU A 165 12.92 6.09 1.76
CA LEU A 165 12.08 7.29 1.91
C LEU A 165 12.87 8.61 1.86
N PRO A 166 13.52 8.98 0.74
CA PRO A 166 14.40 10.14 0.65
C PRO A 166 13.72 11.46 1.02
N SER A 167 12.42 11.59 0.71
CA SER A 167 11.62 12.77 1.08
C SER A 167 11.49 12.94 2.59
N MET A 168 11.34 11.86 3.34
CA MET A 168 11.31 11.88 4.81
C MET A 168 12.66 12.30 5.38
N ILE A 169 13.76 11.74 4.86
CA ILE A 169 15.12 12.10 5.29
C ILE A 169 15.38 13.58 5.03
N ALA A 170 15.04 14.07 3.82
CA ALA A 170 15.18 15.48 3.46
C ALA A 170 14.31 16.40 4.33
N PHE A 171 13.08 15.97 4.67
CA PHE A 171 12.20 16.70 5.57
C PHE A 171 12.84 16.87 6.97
N PHE A 172 13.33 15.79 7.57
CA PHE A 172 13.96 15.86 8.90
C PHE A 172 15.28 16.61 8.89
N LEU A 173 16.08 16.52 7.81
CA LEU A 173 17.29 17.32 7.64
C LEU A 173 16.97 18.82 7.62
N LYS A 174 15.98 19.24 6.82
CA LYS A 174 15.53 20.63 6.78
C LYS A 174 14.93 21.07 8.13
N SER A 175 14.12 20.21 8.76
CA SER A 175 13.53 20.49 10.07
C SER A 175 14.59 20.67 11.16
N SER A 176 15.69 19.90 11.12
CA SER A 176 16.81 20.06 12.06
C SER A 176 17.44 21.45 11.95
N TYR A 177 17.62 21.93 10.75
CA TYR A 177 18.19 23.26 10.49
C TYR A 177 17.24 24.40 10.91
N HIS A 178 15.97 24.33 10.49
CA HIS A 178 15.01 25.40 10.76
C HIS A 178 14.58 25.47 12.22
N PHE A 179 14.36 24.34 12.87
CA PHE A 179 13.87 24.28 14.25
C PHE A 179 14.99 24.13 15.29
N LYS A 180 16.26 24.02 14.85
CA LYS A 180 17.44 23.80 15.70
C LYS A 180 17.32 22.57 16.62
N GLU A 181 16.65 21.53 16.12
CA GLU A 181 16.42 20.27 16.84
C GLU A 181 17.48 19.24 16.46
N LYS A 182 18.51 19.08 17.30
CA LYS A 182 19.62 18.15 17.06
C LYS A 182 19.15 16.70 16.85
N LYS A 183 18.11 16.27 17.57
CA LYS A 183 17.56 14.90 17.44
C LYS A 183 17.15 14.51 16.02
N TYR A 184 16.71 15.45 15.20
CA TYR A 184 16.36 15.19 13.78
C TYR A 184 17.63 14.96 12.95
N LEU A 185 18.70 15.70 13.20
CA LEU A 185 19.97 15.48 12.54
C LEU A 185 20.58 14.14 12.94
N ASP A 186 20.55 13.80 14.23
CA ASP A 186 21.04 12.52 14.75
C ASP A 186 20.30 11.34 14.12
N PHE A 187 18.98 11.47 13.95
CA PHE A 187 18.16 10.47 13.26
C PHE A 187 18.53 10.33 11.77
N VAL A 188 18.73 11.45 11.06
CA VAL A 188 19.14 11.45 9.65
C VAL A 188 20.50 10.79 9.49
N ASP A 189 21.47 11.14 10.32
CA ASP A 189 22.82 10.56 10.32
C ASP A 189 22.77 9.04 10.58
N LEU A 190 22.03 8.60 11.59
CA LEU A 190 21.80 7.19 11.89
C LEU A 190 21.20 6.45 10.68
N THR A 191 20.13 7.01 10.08
CA THR A 191 19.43 6.36 8.96
C THR A 191 20.36 6.24 7.75
N LEU A 192 21.04 7.31 7.38
CA LEU A 192 21.96 7.31 6.22
C LEU A 192 23.15 6.37 6.43
N LYS A 193 23.70 6.29 7.63
CA LYS A 193 24.78 5.33 7.94
C LYS A 193 24.30 3.89 7.80
N ASN A 194 23.14 3.56 8.35
CA ASN A 194 22.59 2.22 8.27
C ASN A 194 22.21 1.82 6.84
N ILE A 195 21.73 2.75 6.02
CA ILE A 195 21.51 2.54 4.59
C ILE A 195 22.85 2.32 3.87
N ALA A 196 23.84 3.16 4.14
CA ALA A 196 25.14 3.10 3.45
C ALA A 196 25.95 1.84 3.77
N TYR A 197 25.89 1.36 4.99
CA TYR A 197 26.62 0.16 5.45
C TYR A 197 25.78 -1.12 5.43
N GLY A 198 24.48 -1.01 5.28
CA GLY A 198 23.55 -2.13 5.24
C GLY A 198 23.59 -2.92 3.93
N GLY A 199 23.00 -4.11 3.93
CA GLY A 199 22.89 -4.95 2.75
C GLY A 199 21.95 -4.38 1.66
N ILE A 200 21.18 -3.33 1.97
CA ILE A 200 20.37 -2.61 0.98
C ILE A 200 21.24 -1.87 -0.07
N ASN A 201 22.47 -1.52 0.30
CA ASN A 201 23.47 -0.95 -0.60
C ASN A 201 24.26 -2.06 -1.30
N ASP A 202 24.31 -2.03 -2.63
CA ASP A 202 25.20 -2.90 -3.39
C ASP A 202 26.64 -2.35 -3.30
N HIS A 203 27.45 -2.98 -2.46
CA HIS A 203 28.83 -2.58 -2.21
C HIS A 203 29.80 -2.94 -3.34
N ILE A 204 29.36 -3.68 -4.37
CA ILE A 204 30.21 -4.14 -5.49
C ILE A 204 29.95 -3.27 -6.72
N GLU A 205 28.71 -3.21 -7.18
CA GLU A 205 28.34 -2.49 -8.41
C GLU A 205 27.76 -1.10 -8.12
N GLY A 206 27.43 -0.81 -6.86
CA GLY A 206 26.75 0.41 -6.44
C GLY A 206 25.24 0.37 -6.66
N GLY A 207 24.55 1.38 -6.12
CA GLY A 207 23.10 1.47 -6.15
C GLY A 207 22.45 0.86 -4.92
N PHE A 208 21.14 1.00 -4.82
CA PHE A 208 20.36 0.54 -3.68
C PHE A 208 19.22 -0.36 -4.12
N HIS A 209 19.00 -1.44 -3.38
CA HIS A 209 17.82 -2.25 -3.55
C HIS A 209 16.57 -1.48 -3.08
N ARG A 210 15.40 -1.84 -3.56
CA ARG A 210 14.15 -1.13 -3.32
C ARG A 210 13.79 -1.03 -1.83
N TYR A 211 13.95 -2.12 -1.09
CA TYR A 211 13.70 -2.20 0.36
C TYR A 211 14.39 -3.42 0.98
N THR A 212 14.38 -3.51 2.31
CA THR A 212 14.78 -4.73 3.02
C THR A 212 13.58 -5.41 3.67
N VAL A 213 13.64 -6.75 3.81
CA VAL A 213 12.61 -7.55 4.47
C VAL A 213 12.80 -7.65 5.99
N ASP A 214 13.86 -7.04 6.51
CA ASP A 214 14.17 -6.94 7.93
C ASP A 214 14.17 -5.48 8.42
N SER A 215 14.20 -5.31 9.74
CA SER A 215 14.16 -4.00 10.40
C SER A 215 15.52 -3.30 10.54
N ILE A 216 16.62 -3.91 10.09
CA ILE A 216 17.99 -3.46 10.32
C ILE A 216 18.78 -3.16 9.05
N TRP A 217 18.10 -3.06 7.90
CA TRP A 217 18.68 -2.75 6.59
C TRP A 217 19.60 -3.83 6.01
N HIS A 218 19.45 -5.10 6.42
CA HIS A 218 20.43 -6.15 6.13
C HIS A 218 20.07 -7.00 4.92
N ILE A 219 18.82 -7.49 4.82
CA ILE A 219 18.40 -8.44 3.79
C ILE A 219 17.65 -7.69 2.68
N PRO A 220 18.29 -7.40 1.53
CA PRO A 220 17.67 -6.70 0.43
C PRO A 220 16.60 -7.57 -0.24
N HIS A 221 15.58 -6.92 -0.78
CA HIS A 221 14.51 -7.58 -1.49
C HIS A 221 14.33 -6.98 -2.88
N PHE A 222 14.48 -7.83 -3.89
CA PHE A 222 14.34 -7.57 -5.31
C PHE A 222 15.16 -6.40 -5.88
N GLU A 223 14.56 -5.82 -6.95
CA GLU A 223 15.23 -4.98 -7.89
C GLU A 223 16.07 -3.87 -7.25
N LYS A 224 17.16 -3.59 -7.93
CA LYS A 224 18.01 -2.44 -7.66
C LYS A 224 17.42 -1.21 -8.37
N MET A 225 17.28 -0.12 -7.67
CA MET A 225 16.69 1.13 -8.16
C MET A 225 17.73 2.00 -8.85
#